data_025117dbc6d5d43617b5dfe1f2b46d3c
#
_entry.id   025117dbc6d5d43617b5dfe1f2b46d3c
#
_cell.length_a   1.000
_cell.length_b   1.000
_cell.length_c   1.000
_cell.angle_alpha   90.00
_cell.angle_beta   90.00
_cell.angle_gamma   90.00
#
_symmetry.space_group_name_H-M   'P 1'
#
loop_
_entity.id
_entity.type
_entity.pdbx_description
1 polymer ?
#
loop_
_entity_poly.entity_id
_entity_poly.type
_entity_poly.pdbx_seq_one_letter_code
_entity_poly.pdbx_strand_id
1 'polypeptide(L)'
;FQDSGACKAGRFATYSTTPRGTNDGTLGDVLQSQVDERFYIDDLERWKYLKGAKKEERAHKSGSTYMYSEGAIAFPDPVDRPSRTVITGEGGSSPSRFKHVVKQDGRHRRLTPIELERLNGFPDDWTDGYSDSRRAFLMGNALVVGVVERIGAVLLPDSMPGNP
;
A
#
# COMPACT_ATOMS: atom_id res chain seq x y z
N PHE A 1 1.08 -27.31 -5.12
CA PHE A 1 2.02 -26.20 -5.40
C PHE A 1 2.70 -25.82 -4.09
N GLN A 2 4.04 -25.72 -4.09
CA GLN A 2 4.78 -25.14 -2.98
C GLN A 2 4.86 -23.64 -3.20
N ASP A 3 4.74 -22.86 -2.12
CA ASP A 3 4.57 -21.41 -2.13
C ASP A 3 5.90 -20.63 -2.10
N SER A 4 7.02 -21.35 -1.96
CA SER A 4 8.35 -20.75 -1.95
C SER A 4 9.36 -21.57 -2.74
N GLY A 5 10.36 -20.90 -3.27
CA GLY A 5 11.43 -21.55 -4.01
C GLY A 5 12.71 -20.73 -4.04
N ALA A 6 13.83 -21.41 -4.20
CA ALA A 6 15.14 -20.79 -4.40
C ALA A 6 15.84 -21.40 -5.61
N CYS A 7 16.58 -20.56 -6.35
CA CYS A 7 17.42 -21.01 -7.46
C CYS A 7 18.86 -20.52 -7.25
N LYS A 8 19.82 -21.43 -7.33
CA LYS A 8 21.26 -21.11 -7.26
C LYS A 8 22.01 -21.97 -8.26
N ALA A 9 22.82 -21.37 -9.11
CA ALA A 9 23.65 -22.05 -10.10
C ALA A 9 22.89 -23.08 -10.96
N GLY A 10 21.69 -22.73 -11.42
CA GLY A 10 20.83 -23.58 -12.24
C GLY A 10 20.11 -24.69 -11.46
N ARG A 11 20.32 -24.81 -10.16
CA ARG A 11 19.57 -25.75 -9.30
C ARG A 11 18.38 -25.02 -8.69
N PHE A 12 17.23 -25.65 -8.75
CA PHE A 12 15.98 -25.12 -8.22
C PHE A 12 15.46 -26.04 -7.10
N ALA A 13 15.05 -25.44 -5.99
CA ALA A 13 14.40 -26.13 -4.89
C ALA A 13 13.11 -25.37 -4.49
N THR A 14 12.07 -26.12 -4.15
CA THR A 14 10.79 -25.57 -3.67
C THR A 14 10.49 -26.09 -2.28
N TYR A 15 9.85 -25.26 -1.47
CA TYR A 15 9.40 -25.64 -0.11
C TYR A 15 8.07 -24.98 0.20
N SER A 16 7.33 -25.57 1.12
CA SER A 16 6.23 -24.90 1.78
C SER A 16 6.75 -24.16 2.98
N THR A 17 6.45 -22.86 3.06
CA THR A 17 6.82 -22.01 4.18
C THR A 17 5.59 -21.56 4.94
N THR A 18 5.66 -21.53 6.26
CA THR A 18 4.64 -20.87 7.07
C THR A 18 5.10 -19.43 7.30
N PRO A 19 4.38 -18.43 6.74
CA PRO A 19 4.71 -17.03 6.99
C PRO A 19 4.69 -16.76 8.51
N ARG A 20 5.77 -16.22 9.05
CA ARG A 20 5.78 -15.71 10.41
C ARG A 20 5.40 -14.24 10.37
N GLY A 21 4.19 -13.92 10.77
CA GLY A 21 3.79 -12.57 11.08
C GLY A 21 4.57 -12.08 12.29
N THR A 22 5.22 -10.96 12.18
CA THR A 22 5.97 -10.36 13.29
C THR A 22 5.47 -8.96 13.60
N ASN A 23 4.47 -8.50 12.89
CA ASN A 23 3.86 -7.21 13.11
C ASN A 23 2.34 -7.36 13.02
N ASP A 24 1.70 -7.17 14.16
CA ASP A 24 0.24 -7.11 14.27
C ASP A 24 -0.27 -5.68 14.03
N GLY A 25 0.57 -4.78 13.50
CA GLY A 25 0.24 -3.39 13.22
C GLY A 25 -0.91 -3.26 12.23
N THR A 26 -1.81 -2.36 12.52
CA THR A 26 -2.99 -2.04 11.70
C THR A 26 -2.83 -0.73 10.95
N LEU A 27 -3.66 -0.50 9.94
CA LEU A 27 -3.72 0.81 9.29
C LEU A 27 -4.07 1.91 10.28
N GLY A 28 -4.89 1.61 11.29
CA GLY A 28 -5.28 2.56 12.33
C GLY A 28 -4.11 3.09 13.16
N ASP A 29 -3.09 2.26 13.41
CA ASP A 29 -1.95 2.62 14.25
C ASP A 29 -1.05 3.70 13.63
N VAL A 30 -1.11 3.90 12.33
CA VAL A 30 -0.30 4.89 11.62
C VAL A 30 -1.03 6.20 11.35
N LEU A 31 -2.34 6.26 11.62
CA LEU A 31 -3.16 7.43 11.31
C LEU A 31 -2.81 8.62 12.23
N GLN A 32 -2.78 9.81 11.64
CA GLN A 32 -2.66 11.06 12.37
C GLN A 32 -4.02 11.44 12.99
N SER A 33 -4.00 11.96 14.22
CA SER A 33 -5.21 12.42 14.90
C SER A 33 -5.81 13.69 14.29
N GLN A 34 -4.95 14.55 13.73
CA GLN A 34 -5.35 15.79 13.07
C GLN A 34 -4.78 15.82 11.66
N VAL A 35 -5.61 16.10 10.68
CA VAL A 35 -5.28 16.10 9.27
C VAL A 35 -5.85 17.33 8.58
N ASP A 36 -5.04 17.95 7.71
CA ASP A 36 -5.44 19.11 6.91
C ASP A 36 -6.67 18.79 6.05
N GLU A 37 -7.57 19.77 5.92
CA GLU A 37 -8.84 19.65 5.18
C GLU A 37 -8.67 19.18 3.73
N ARG A 38 -7.55 19.50 3.09
CA ARG A 38 -7.25 19.08 1.70
C ARG A 38 -7.18 17.57 1.48
N PHE A 39 -7.06 16.78 2.55
CA PHE A 39 -7.05 15.32 2.46
C PHE A 39 -8.45 14.71 2.49
N TYR A 40 -9.43 15.44 2.98
CA TYR A 40 -10.81 14.98 2.96
C TYR A 40 -11.36 14.92 1.55
N ILE A 41 -12.32 14.04 1.32
CA ILE A 41 -12.92 13.82 -0.01
C ILE A 41 -14.36 14.29 -0.02
N ASP A 42 -14.74 15.03 -1.06
CA ASP A 42 -16.07 15.60 -1.22
C ASP A 42 -16.97 14.74 -2.14
N ASP A 43 -16.40 14.21 -3.23
CA ASP A 43 -17.14 13.41 -4.23
C ASP A 43 -17.16 11.92 -3.84
N LEU A 44 -17.90 11.60 -2.78
CA LEU A 44 -17.99 10.24 -2.24
C LEU A 44 -18.53 9.23 -3.27
N GLU A 45 -19.47 9.64 -4.10
CA GLU A 45 -20.12 8.75 -5.08
C GLU A 45 -19.14 8.32 -6.17
N ARG A 46 -18.29 9.22 -6.63
CA ARG A 46 -17.23 8.89 -7.59
C ARG A 46 -16.21 7.91 -7.02
N TRP A 47 -15.84 8.07 -5.74
CA TRP A 47 -14.96 7.13 -5.07
C TRP A 47 -15.60 5.75 -4.92
N LYS A 48 -16.86 5.67 -4.50
CA LYS A 48 -17.61 4.42 -4.42
C LYS A 48 -17.68 3.72 -5.78
N TYR A 49 -18.01 4.46 -6.83
CA TYR A 49 -18.05 3.92 -8.19
C TYR A 49 -16.70 3.34 -8.62
N LEU A 50 -15.60 4.07 -8.40
CA LEU A 50 -14.26 3.61 -8.81
C LEU A 50 -13.82 2.36 -8.03
N LYS A 51 -14.15 2.26 -6.76
CA LYS A 51 -13.79 1.13 -5.90
C LYS A 51 -14.76 -0.06 -5.97
N GLY A 52 -15.95 0.16 -6.49
CA GLY A 52 -16.96 -0.87 -6.68
C GLY A 52 -16.60 -1.92 -7.73
N ALA A 53 -17.30 -3.05 -7.68
CA ALA A 53 -17.22 -4.06 -8.72
C ALA A 53 -17.81 -3.53 -10.04
N LYS A 54 -17.20 -3.92 -11.16
CA LYS A 54 -17.67 -3.59 -12.51
C LYS A 54 -17.70 -4.82 -13.38
N LYS A 55 -18.72 -4.90 -14.22
CA LYS A 55 -18.81 -5.88 -15.28
C LYS A 55 -19.45 -5.17 -16.48
N GLU A 56 -18.64 -4.84 -17.46
CA GLU A 56 -19.07 -4.03 -18.61
C GLU A 56 -18.41 -4.51 -19.90
N GLU A 57 -19.12 -4.40 -21.00
CA GLU A 57 -18.57 -4.67 -22.31
C GLU A 57 -17.69 -3.49 -22.75
N ARG A 58 -16.48 -3.79 -23.18
CA ARG A 58 -15.53 -2.82 -23.73
C ARG A 58 -15.09 -3.20 -25.12
N ALA A 59 -14.84 -2.21 -25.94
CA ALA A 59 -14.32 -2.41 -27.30
C ALA A 59 -12.79 -2.31 -27.33
N HIS A 60 -12.15 -3.24 -28.03
CA HIS A 60 -10.76 -3.10 -28.43
C HIS A 60 -10.62 -2.04 -29.54
N LYS A 61 -9.42 -1.48 -29.70
CA LYS A 61 -9.10 -0.59 -30.81
C LYS A 61 -9.32 -1.23 -32.19
N SER A 62 -9.30 -2.55 -32.25
CA SER A 62 -9.60 -3.35 -33.46
C SER A 62 -11.09 -3.50 -33.77
N GLY A 63 -11.99 -3.00 -32.93
CA GLY A 63 -13.45 -3.10 -33.10
C GLY A 63 -14.09 -4.34 -32.47
N SER A 64 -13.30 -5.32 -32.01
CA SER A 64 -13.84 -6.46 -31.25
C SER A 64 -14.22 -6.05 -29.83
N THR A 65 -15.23 -6.68 -29.26
CA THR A 65 -15.66 -6.42 -27.87
C THR A 65 -15.20 -7.52 -26.92
N TYR A 66 -15.01 -7.17 -25.65
CA TYR A 66 -14.72 -8.12 -24.57
C TYR A 66 -15.43 -7.71 -23.29
N MET A 67 -15.74 -8.69 -22.46
CA MET A 67 -16.32 -8.43 -21.14
C MET A 67 -15.22 -8.05 -20.15
N TYR A 68 -15.17 -6.79 -19.77
CA TYR A 68 -14.31 -6.32 -18.68
C TYR A 68 -14.97 -6.65 -17.33
N SER A 69 -14.21 -7.29 -16.44
CA SER A 69 -14.68 -7.61 -15.09
C SER A 69 -13.64 -7.19 -14.06
N GLU A 70 -14.10 -6.49 -13.03
CA GLU A 70 -13.27 -5.96 -11.95
C GLU A 70 -14.00 -6.17 -10.62
N GLY A 71 -13.35 -6.86 -9.66
CA GLY A 71 -13.92 -7.07 -8.32
C GLY A 71 -13.92 -5.78 -7.49
N ALA A 72 -14.70 -5.70 -6.42
CA ALA A 72 -14.68 -4.55 -5.51
C ALA A 72 -13.38 -4.48 -4.70
N ILE A 73 -12.95 -3.26 -4.36
CA ILE A 73 -11.95 -2.97 -3.34
C ILE A 73 -12.64 -2.37 -2.13
N ALA A 74 -12.13 -2.64 -0.94
CA ALA A 74 -12.69 -2.10 0.31
C ALA A 74 -12.82 -0.57 0.25
N PHE A 75 -13.94 -0.05 0.74
CA PHE A 75 -14.21 1.37 0.81
C PHE A 75 -15.19 1.69 1.96
N PRO A 76 -14.75 2.41 2.99
CA PRO A 76 -13.39 2.82 3.25
C PRO A 76 -12.45 1.63 3.48
N ASP A 77 -11.13 1.86 3.43
CA ASP A 77 -10.15 0.86 3.83
C ASP A 77 -10.32 0.57 5.34
N PRO A 78 -10.34 -0.71 5.75
CA PRO A 78 -10.48 -1.07 7.15
C PRO A 78 -9.23 -0.67 7.94
N VAL A 79 -9.43 -0.07 9.11
CA VAL A 79 -8.35 0.44 9.97
C VAL A 79 -7.89 -0.55 11.03
N ASP A 80 -8.63 -1.65 11.20
CA ASP A 80 -8.44 -2.70 12.21
C ASP A 80 -7.54 -3.86 11.75
N ARG A 81 -6.89 -3.71 10.62
CA ARG A 81 -6.02 -4.74 10.01
C ARG A 81 -4.89 -4.10 9.22
N PRO A 82 -3.89 -4.87 8.77
CA PRO A 82 -2.79 -4.37 7.94
C PRO A 82 -3.29 -3.65 6.68
N SER A 83 -2.58 -2.59 6.30
CA SER A 83 -2.86 -1.83 5.09
C SER A 83 -2.65 -2.67 3.83
N ARG A 84 -3.37 -2.31 2.77
CA ARG A 84 -3.02 -2.75 1.41
C ARG A 84 -1.65 -2.18 1.01
N THR A 85 -1.07 -2.73 -0.04
CA THR A 85 0.16 -2.20 -0.62
C THR A 85 -0.01 -0.74 -1.05
N VAL A 86 0.92 0.11 -0.62
CA VAL A 86 1.06 1.50 -1.09
C VAL A 86 1.55 1.50 -2.53
N ILE A 87 0.96 2.34 -3.37
CA ILE A 87 1.32 2.46 -4.78
C ILE A 87 1.79 3.88 -5.11
N THR A 88 2.50 4.04 -6.22
CA THR A 88 3.01 5.35 -6.70
C THR A 88 1.91 6.37 -6.99
N GLY A 89 0.68 5.92 -7.20
CA GLY A 89 -0.48 6.76 -7.48
C GLY A 89 -1.24 7.27 -6.26
N GLU A 90 -0.74 7.07 -5.02
CA GLU A 90 -1.43 7.53 -3.80
C GLU A 90 -1.60 9.05 -3.73
N GLY A 91 -0.66 9.81 -4.27
CA GLY A 91 -0.68 11.27 -4.23
C GLY A 91 -1.78 11.92 -5.08
N GLY A 92 -2.00 13.22 -4.82
CA GLY A 92 -2.98 14.03 -5.53
C GLY A 92 -4.43 13.82 -5.10
N SER A 93 -5.30 14.79 -5.41
CA SER A 93 -6.70 14.81 -4.97
C SER A 93 -7.64 13.96 -5.85
N SER A 94 -7.25 13.64 -7.08
CA SER A 94 -8.12 12.91 -8.02
C SER A 94 -8.50 11.54 -7.49
N PRO A 95 -9.78 11.16 -7.55
CA PRO A 95 -10.25 9.84 -7.18
C PRO A 95 -9.54 8.73 -7.99
N SER A 96 -9.19 7.66 -7.31
CA SER A 96 -8.58 6.48 -7.93
C SER A 96 -9.03 5.22 -7.20
N ARG A 97 -9.20 4.14 -7.96
CA ARG A 97 -9.51 2.83 -7.41
C ARG A 97 -8.51 2.38 -6.35
N PHE A 98 -7.24 2.64 -6.58
CA PHE A 98 -6.14 2.05 -5.79
C PHE A 98 -5.69 2.90 -4.60
N LYS A 99 -6.02 4.20 -4.56
CA LYS A 99 -5.69 5.06 -3.42
C LYS A 99 -6.39 4.60 -2.16
N HIS A 100 -5.70 4.71 -1.03
CA HIS A 100 -6.30 4.46 0.26
C HIS A 100 -7.28 5.57 0.63
N VAL A 101 -8.39 5.17 1.20
CA VAL A 101 -9.38 6.08 1.79
C VAL A 101 -9.83 5.49 3.12
N VAL A 102 -9.63 6.22 4.18
CA VAL A 102 -10.08 5.84 5.53
C VAL A 102 -11.27 6.69 5.96
N LYS A 103 -11.98 6.23 6.97
CA LYS A 103 -13.03 7.00 7.63
C LYS A 103 -12.54 7.41 9.02
N GLN A 104 -12.48 8.71 9.27
CA GLN A 104 -12.08 9.29 10.55
C GLN A 104 -13.10 10.37 10.93
N ASP A 105 -13.55 10.38 12.17
CA ASP A 105 -14.52 11.35 12.71
C ASP A 105 -15.77 11.51 11.81
N GLY A 106 -16.26 10.41 11.28
CA GLY A 106 -17.43 10.37 10.41
C GLY A 106 -17.18 10.77 8.95
N ARG A 107 -16.01 11.29 8.61
CA ARG A 107 -15.64 11.78 7.28
C ARG A 107 -14.66 10.85 6.57
N HIS A 108 -14.70 10.85 5.26
CA HIS A 108 -13.76 10.06 4.44
C HIS A 108 -12.58 10.93 4.00
N ARG A 109 -11.38 10.39 4.07
CA ARG A 109 -10.16 11.09 3.66
C ARG A 109 -9.11 10.15 3.07
N ARG A 110 -8.22 10.72 2.29
CA ARG A 110 -7.00 10.05 1.79
C ARG A 110 -5.95 9.98 2.89
N LEU A 111 -4.95 9.12 2.73
CA LEU A 111 -3.78 9.11 3.59
C LEU A 111 -2.90 10.34 3.33
N THR A 112 -2.26 10.82 4.39
CA THR A 112 -1.26 11.89 4.32
C THR A 112 0.12 11.32 3.93
N PRO A 113 1.06 12.15 3.47
CA PRO A 113 2.43 11.71 3.24
C PRO A 113 3.09 11.06 4.46
N ILE A 114 2.87 11.60 5.65
CA ILE A 114 3.40 11.05 6.92
C ILE A 114 2.85 9.65 7.18
N GLU A 115 1.56 9.44 6.97
CA GLU A 115 0.95 8.12 7.14
C GLU A 115 1.49 7.10 6.13
N LEU A 116 1.80 7.53 4.90
CA LEU A 116 2.44 6.67 3.90
C LEU A 116 3.90 6.34 4.27
N GLU A 117 4.63 7.28 4.87
CA GLU A 117 5.96 7.06 5.42
C GLU A 117 5.93 6.03 6.55
N ARG A 118 5.02 6.18 7.51
CA ARG A 118 4.81 5.24 8.62
C ARG A 118 4.46 3.84 8.15
N LEU A 119 3.60 3.71 7.11
CA LEU A 119 3.25 2.41 6.52
C LEU A 119 4.45 1.66 5.96
N ASN A 120 5.45 2.38 5.46
CA ASN A 120 6.69 1.78 4.98
C ASN A 120 7.77 1.66 6.06
N GLY A 121 7.50 2.11 7.30
CA GLY A 121 8.43 2.07 8.42
C GLY A 121 9.47 3.20 8.42
N PHE A 122 9.25 4.28 7.67
CA PHE A 122 10.08 5.48 7.75
C PHE A 122 9.67 6.38 8.91
N PRO A 123 10.60 7.19 9.45
CA PRO A 123 10.27 8.26 10.38
C PRO A 123 9.32 9.29 9.73
N ASP A 124 8.57 10.00 10.57
CA ASP A 124 7.74 11.11 10.12
C ASP A 124 8.61 12.17 9.41
N ASP A 125 8.05 12.75 8.35
CA ASP A 125 8.68 13.79 7.54
C ASP A 125 10.00 13.36 6.86
N TRP A 126 10.22 12.06 6.66
CA TRP A 126 11.39 11.54 5.94
C TRP A 126 11.54 12.11 4.54
N THR A 127 10.44 12.41 3.90
CA THR A 127 10.41 13.00 2.56
C THR A 127 10.00 14.48 2.58
N ASP A 128 10.18 15.19 3.69
CA ASP A 128 9.87 16.61 3.76
C ASP A 128 10.65 17.44 2.72
N GLY A 129 10.12 18.61 2.37
CA GLY A 129 10.65 19.46 1.30
C GLY A 129 10.13 19.14 -0.10
N TYR A 130 9.40 18.04 -0.28
CA TYR A 130 8.70 17.72 -1.55
C TYR A 130 7.19 17.96 -1.44
N SER A 131 6.53 18.12 -2.59
CA SER A 131 5.07 18.17 -2.65
C SER A 131 4.42 16.86 -2.17
N ASP A 132 3.20 16.91 -1.63
CA ASP A 132 2.45 15.73 -1.18
C ASP A 132 2.40 14.61 -2.25
N SER A 133 2.20 14.99 -3.50
CA SER A 133 2.17 14.03 -4.61
C SER A 133 3.53 13.37 -4.84
N ARG A 134 4.62 14.12 -4.69
CA ARG A 134 5.98 13.57 -4.83
C ARG A 134 6.34 12.69 -3.64
N ARG A 135 6.00 13.09 -2.44
CA ARG A 135 6.17 12.28 -1.21
C ARG A 135 5.46 10.94 -1.35
N ALA A 136 4.19 10.96 -1.73
CA ALA A 136 3.41 9.73 -1.96
C ALA A 136 4.01 8.85 -3.07
N PHE A 137 4.49 9.45 -4.17
CA PHE A 137 5.17 8.71 -5.25
C PHE A 137 6.45 8.03 -4.74
N LEU A 138 7.24 8.70 -3.91
CA LEU A 138 8.45 8.13 -3.31
C LEU A 138 8.09 6.92 -2.43
N MET A 139 7.06 7.03 -1.59
CA MET A 139 6.60 5.93 -0.74
C MET A 139 6.04 4.75 -1.54
N GLY A 140 5.37 5.00 -2.65
CA GLY A 140 4.90 3.94 -3.54
C GLY A 140 6.03 3.17 -4.26
N ASN A 141 7.22 3.74 -4.34
CA ASN A 141 8.44 3.08 -4.86
C ASN A 141 9.36 2.54 -3.76
N ALA A 142 9.12 2.93 -2.51
CA ALA A 142 9.98 2.53 -1.40
C ALA A 142 9.79 1.04 -1.06
N LEU A 143 10.85 0.45 -0.53
CA LEU A 143 10.78 -0.83 0.15
C LEU A 143 10.35 -0.59 1.61
N VAL A 144 9.62 -1.54 2.19
CA VAL A 144 9.27 -1.51 3.60
C VAL A 144 10.53 -1.74 4.44
N VAL A 145 10.87 -0.78 5.31
CA VAL A 145 12.12 -0.78 6.10
C VAL A 145 12.30 -2.09 6.85
N GLY A 146 11.31 -2.54 7.60
CA GLY A 146 11.41 -3.79 8.38
C GLY A 146 11.61 -5.06 7.55
N VAL A 147 11.22 -5.07 6.26
CA VAL A 147 11.53 -6.18 5.34
C VAL A 147 13.01 -6.14 4.95
N VAL A 148 13.52 -4.96 4.62
CA VAL A 148 14.94 -4.78 4.24
C VAL A 148 15.86 -5.10 5.41
N GLU A 149 15.52 -4.66 6.62
CA GLU A 149 16.25 -4.99 7.85
C GLU A 149 16.37 -6.50 8.08
N ARG A 150 15.27 -7.24 7.92
CA ARG A 150 15.29 -8.71 8.08
C ARG A 150 16.13 -9.40 7.01
N ILE A 151 16.06 -8.93 5.78
CA ILE A 151 16.91 -9.45 4.70
C ILE A 151 18.38 -9.15 5.02
N GLY A 152 18.69 -7.92 5.46
CA GLY A 152 20.04 -7.51 5.86
C GLY A 152 20.60 -8.34 7.01
N ALA A 153 19.79 -8.59 8.05
CA ALA A 153 20.19 -9.41 9.19
C ALA A 153 20.57 -10.86 8.82
N VAL A 154 19.96 -11.42 7.77
CA VAL A 154 20.29 -12.76 7.27
C VAL A 154 21.53 -12.75 6.38
N LEU A 155 21.69 -11.71 5.55
CA LEU A 155 22.79 -11.61 4.59
C LEU A 155 24.11 -11.12 5.23
N LEU A 156 24.02 -10.31 6.26
CA LEU A 156 25.14 -9.63 6.91
C LEU A 156 25.10 -9.84 8.44
N PRO A 157 25.17 -11.09 8.93
CA PRO A 157 24.95 -11.39 10.35
C PRO A 157 25.97 -10.70 11.27
N ASP A 158 27.20 -10.45 10.81
CA ASP A 158 28.29 -9.86 11.60
C ASP A 158 28.32 -8.32 11.58
N SER A 159 27.46 -7.67 10.82
CA SER A 159 27.44 -6.22 10.63
C SER A 159 26.34 -5.51 11.42
N MET A 160 25.45 -6.24 12.08
CA MET A 160 24.41 -5.65 12.91
C MET A 160 24.97 -5.22 14.27
N PRO A 161 24.74 -3.97 14.71
CA PRO A 161 25.08 -3.58 16.07
C PRO A 161 24.37 -4.52 17.04
N GLY A 162 25.15 -5.14 17.94
CA GLY A 162 24.75 -6.26 18.77
C GLY A 162 23.36 -6.12 19.37
N ASN A 163 22.62 -7.20 19.22
CA ASN A 163 21.37 -7.39 19.95
C ASN A 163 21.78 -7.61 21.44
N PRO A 164 21.28 -6.79 22.40
CA PRO A 164 21.59 -6.98 23.83
C PRO A 164 21.05 -8.30 24.38
#